data_0fba22fe65aa89658952b33957bb255c
#
_entry.id   0fba22fe65aa89658952b33957bb255c
#
_cell.length_a   1.000
_cell.length_b   1.000
_cell.length_c   1.000
_cell.angle_alpha   90.00
_cell.angle_beta   90.00
_cell.angle_gamma   90.00
#
_symmetry.space_group_name_H-M   'P 1'
#
loop_
_entity.id
_entity.type
_entity.pdbx_description
1 polymer ?
#
loop_
_entity_poly.entity_id
_entity_poly.type
_entity_poly.pdbx_seq_one_letter_code
_entity_poly.pdbx_strand_id
1 'polypeptide(L)'
;MGDTAMLPLAILIFSLLTFATMPIQNTLVRTQEYEADIFGLNTARQPDGEAEVDLLLGEYRKLEPGPLEEFIFFDHPSGRTRIYAAMRWKAENQCAGNAVAPCVR
;
A
#
# COMPACT_ATOMS: atom_id res chain seq x y z
N MET A 1 -18.31 23.60 -35.53
CA MET A 1 -17.78 22.83 -34.37
C MET A 1 -17.37 21.47 -34.91
N GLY A 2 -16.12 21.15 -35.02
CA GLY A 2 -15.64 19.88 -35.56
C GLY A 2 -14.23 19.93 -36.10
N ASP A 3 -13.35 20.68 -35.40
CA ASP A 3 -11.95 20.59 -35.71
C ASP A 3 -11.41 19.28 -35.13
N THR A 4 -11.06 18.34 -36.02
CA THR A 4 -10.48 17.02 -35.66
C THR A 4 -9.21 17.14 -34.83
N ALA A 5 -8.54 18.29 -34.83
CA ALA A 5 -7.37 18.57 -33.99
C ALA A 5 -7.72 18.81 -32.52
N MET A 6 -8.98 19.13 -32.17
CA MET A 6 -9.39 19.36 -30.79
C MET A 6 -9.38 18.08 -29.95
N LEU A 7 -9.70 16.92 -30.52
CA LEU A 7 -9.75 15.66 -29.79
C LEU A 7 -8.36 15.22 -29.29
N PRO A 8 -7.31 15.15 -30.13
CA PRO A 8 -5.99 14.78 -29.65
C PRO A 8 -5.41 15.81 -28.66
N LEU A 9 -5.70 17.09 -28.82
CA LEU A 9 -5.30 18.11 -27.86
C LEU A 9 -5.98 17.93 -26.49
N ALA A 10 -7.26 17.65 -26.47
CA ALA A 10 -8.01 17.37 -25.24
C ALA A 10 -7.47 16.12 -24.52
N ILE A 11 -7.18 15.04 -25.27
CA ILE A 11 -6.57 13.82 -24.72
C ILE A 11 -5.19 14.13 -24.12
N LEU A 12 -4.38 14.90 -24.80
CA LEU A 12 -3.04 15.28 -24.30
C LEU A 12 -3.16 16.06 -22.99
N ILE A 13 -4.01 17.08 -22.92
CA ILE A 13 -4.21 17.89 -21.72
C ILE A 13 -4.72 17.01 -20.57
N PHE A 14 -5.70 16.17 -20.83
CA PHE A 14 -6.24 15.24 -19.83
C PHE A 14 -5.17 14.27 -19.30
N SER A 15 -4.35 13.70 -20.19
CA SER A 15 -3.25 12.81 -19.80
C SER A 15 -2.23 13.50 -18.92
N LEU A 16 -1.84 14.74 -19.26
CA LEU A 16 -0.91 15.52 -18.45
C LEU A 16 -1.47 15.85 -17.07
N LEU A 17 -2.75 16.22 -16.99
CA LEU A 17 -3.43 16.49 -15.71
C LEU A 17 -3.54 15.24 -14.86
N THR A 18 -3.90 14.10 -15.45
CA THR A 18 -3.99 12.81 -14.76
C THR A 18 -2.61 12.39 -14.23
N PHE A 19 -1.57 12.53 -15.04
CA PHE A 19 -0.20 12.24 -14.60
C PHE A 19 0.25 13.16 -13.46
N ALA A 20 -0.06 14.45 -13.54
CA ALA A 20 0.30 15.42 -12.49
C ALA A 20 -0.43 15.14 -11.16
N THR A 21 -1.65 14.57 -11.21
CA THR A 21 -2.43 14.24 -10.01
C THR A 21 -2.17 12.82 -9.48
N MET A 22 -1.46 11.97 -10.25
CA MET A 22 -1.16 10.57 -9.89
C MET A 22 -0.54 10.41 -8.49
N PRO A 23 0.48 11.18 -8.07
CA PRO A 23 1.09 11.01 -6.76
C PRO A 23 0.10 11.25 -5.60
N ILE A 24 -0.85 12.17 -5.80
CA ILE A 24 -1.89 12.47 -4.80
C ILE A 24 -2.85 11.28 -4.68
N GLN A 25 -3.32 10.77 -5.81
CA GLN A 25 -4.22 9.61 -5.86
C GLN A 25 -3.55 8.38 -5.25
N ASN A 26 -2.32 8.08 -5.64
CA ASN A 26 -1.54 6.96 -5.11
C ASN A 26 -1.34 7.09 -3.59
N THR A 27 -1.08 8.29 -3.09
CA THR A 27 -0.93 8.53 -1.64
C THR A 27 -2.22 8.25 -0.88
N LEU A 28 -3.37 8.67 -1.42
CA LEU A 28 -4.67 8.40 -0.81
C LEU A 28 -4.96 6.88 -0.76
N VAL A 29 -4.73 6.18 -1.86
CA VAL A 29 -4.94 4.73 -1.93
C VAL A 29 -4.01 4.00 -0.95
N ARG A 30 -2.72 4.33 -0.93
CA ARG A 30 -1.76 3.74 0.04
C ARG A 30 -2.18 3.93 1.49
N THR A 31 -2.69 5.12 1.82
CA THR A 31 -3.16 5.40 3.19
C THR A 31 -4.36 4.52 3.56
N GLN A 32 -5.32 4.40 2.66
CA GLN A 32 -6.50 3.57 2.87
C GLN A 32 -6.15 2.08 2.98
N GLU A 33 -5.23 1.59 2.16
CA GLU A 33 -4.77 0.20 2.25
C GLU A 33 -4.00 -0.07 3.54
N TYR A 34 -3.14 0.84 3.97
CA TYR A 34 -2.45 0.71 5.24
C TYR A 34 -3.43 0.65 6.42
N GLU A 35 -4.46 1.49 6.42
CA GLU A 35 -5.52 1.45 7.44
C GLU A 35 -6.31 0.13 7.40
N ALA A 36 -6.58 -0.39 6.21
CA ALA A 36 -7.25 -1.67 6.03
C ALA A 36 -6.40 -2.84 6.55
N ASP A 37 -5.08 -2.84 6.31
CA ASP A 37 -4.16 -3.84 6.84
C ASP A 37 -4.15 -3.83 8.38
N ILE A 38 -4.05 -2.65 8.99
CA ILE A 38 -4.10 -2.52 10.45
C ILE A 38 -5.44 -2.98 11.02
N PHE A 39 -6.55 -2.67 10.34
CA PHE A 39 -7.86 -3.20 10.71
C PHE A 39 -7.92 -4.73 10.61
N GLY A 40 -7.36 -5.29 9.54
CA GLY A 40 -7.23 -6.74 9.34
C GLY A 40 -6.43 -7.40 10.47
N LEU A 41 -5.27 -6.85 10.82
CA LEU A 41 -4.43 -7.32 11.92
C LEU A 41 -5.17 -7.29 13.28
N ASN A 42 -5.90 -6.21 13.56
CA ASN A 42 -6.67 -6.06 14.78
C ASN A 42 -7.81 -7.09 14.88
N THR A 43 -8.38 -7.47 13.73
CA THR A 43 -9.53 -8.39 13.66
C THR A 43 -9.09 -9.85 13.62
N ALA A 44 -8.18 -10.18 12.70
CA ALA A 44 -7.73 -11.56 12.47
C ALA A 44 -6.66 -12.01 13.46
N ARG A 45 -5.85 -11.07 13.98
CA ARG A 45 -4.71 -11.34 14.89
C ARG A 45 -3.71 -12.36 14.35
N GLN A 46 -3.47 -12.33 13.02
CA GLN A 46 -2.59 -13.23 12.29
C GLN A 46 -1.44 -12.46 11.58
N PRO A 47 -0.53 -11.80 12.36
CA PRO A 47 0.53 -10.98 11.76
C PRO A 47 1.55 -11.80 10.96
N ASP A 48 1.78 -13.05 11.34
CA ASP A 48 2.68 -13.94 10.60
C ASP A 48 2.09 -14.32 9.24
N GLY A 49 0.77 -14.58 9.19
CA GLY A 49 0.07 -14.86 7.94
C GLY A 49 0.04 -13.66 7.01
N GLU A 50 -0.17 -12.46 7.54
CA GLU A 50 -0.10 -11.22 6.77
C GLU A 50 1.29 -11.03 6.15
N ALA A 51 2.35 -11.16 6.95
CA ALA A 51 3.72 -11.03 6.47
C ALA A 51 4.08 -12.10 5.42
N GLU A 52 3.59 -13.33 5.57
CA GLU A 52 3.82 -14.41 4.62
C GLU A 52 3.13 -14.13 3.27
N VAL A 53 1.89 -13.66 3.30
CA VAL A 53 1.15 -13.24 2.09
C VAL A 53 1.88 -12.11 1.38
N ASP A 54 2.36 -11.11 2.10
CA ASP A 54 3.09 -9.98 1.52
C ASP A 54 4.44 -10.42 0.91
N LEU A 55 5.12 -11.39 1.50
CA LEU A 55 6.34 -11.98 0.92
C LEU A 55 6.03 -12.73 -0.38
N LEU A 56 4.94 -13.51 -0.42
CA LEU A 56 4.53 -14.24 -1.61
C LEU A 56 4.10 -13.27 -2.74
N LEU A 57 3.38 -12.21 -2.40
CA LEU A 57 3.02 -11.16 -3.35
C LEU A 57 4.25 -10.39 -3.85
N GLY A 58 5.29 -10.27 -3.03
CA GLY A 58 6.56 -9.65 -3.38
C GLY A 58 7.34 -10.37 -4.49
N GLU A 59 7.03 -11.64 -4.77
CA GLU A 59 7.56 -12.34 -5.93
C GLU A 59 7.11 -11.72 -7.26
N TYR A 60 5.95 -11.08 -7.27
CA TYR A 60 5.36 -10.40 -8.43
C TYR A 60 5.48 -8.86 -8.37
N ARG A 61 5.88 -8.32 -7.25
CA ARG A 61 5.98 -6.87 -7.01
C ARG A 61 7.32 -6.54 -6.36
N LYS A 62 7.87 -5.37 -6.68
CA LYS A 62 9.10 -4.89 -6.06
C LYS A 62 8.87 -4.64 -4.55
N LEU A 63 9.56 -5.42 -3.70
CA LEU A 63 9.43 -5.33 -2.23
C LEU A 63 9.96 -4.02 -1.67
N GLU A 64 11.05 -3.50 -2.26
CA GLU A 64 11.71 -2.26 -1.85
C GLU A 64 11.84 -1.30 -3.05
N PRO A 65 10.79 -0.54 -3.39
CA PRO A 65 10.92 0.56 -4.35
C PRO A 65 11.75 1.69 -3.75
N GLY A 66 12.35 2.51 -4.61
CA GLY A 66 12.95 3.77 -4.15
C GLY A 66 11.87 4.72 -3.63
N PRO A 67 12.17 5.62 -2.67
CA PRO A 67 11.16 6.49 -2.06
C PRO A 67 10.44 7.40 -3.06
N LEU A 68 11.15 7.88 -4.07
CA LEU A 68 10.54 8.70 -5.13
C LEU A 68 9.69 7.84 -6.08
N GLU A 69 10.15 6.63 -6.39
CA GLU A 69 9.43 5.66 -7.21
C GLU A 69 8.11 5.24 -6.53
N GLU A 70 8.16 4.94 -5.23
CA GLU A 70 6.98 4.60 -4.44
C GLU A 70 5.98 5.76 -4.38
N PHE A 71 6.47 6.99 -4.18
CA PHE A 71 5.63 8.17 -4.12
C PHE A 71 4.87 8.43 -5.43
N ILE A 72 5.53 8.28 -6.59
CA ILE A 72 4.96 8.64 -7.90
C ILE A 72 4.11 7.49 -8.46
N PHE A 73 4.62 6.25 -8.44
CA PHE A 73 4.10 5.16 -9.26
C PHE A 73 3.38 4.06 -8.48
N PHE A 74 3.54 4.00 -7.16
CA PHE A 74 2.95 2.93 -6.36
C PHE A 74 1.63 3.38 -5.73
N ASP A 75 0.57 2.71 -6.08
CA ASP A 75 -0.78 2.86 -5.53
C ASP A 75 -1.00 2.03 -4.26
N HIS A 76 -0.09 1.09 -3.93
CA HIS A 76 -0.12 0.27 -2.73
C HIS A 76 1.12 0.53 -1.85
N PRO A 77 1.04 0.33 -0.53
CA PRO A 77 2.23 0.33 0.32
C PRO A 77 3.23 -0.73 -0.15
N SER A 78 4.52 -0.45 -0.03
CA SER A 78 5.54 -1.44 -0.36
C SER A 78 5.43 -2.68 0.54
N GLY A 79 5.77 -3.85 0.02
CA GLY A 79 5.77 -5.10 0.79
C GLY A 79 6.60 -4.96 2.08
N ARG A 80 7.73 -4.26 2.02
CA ARG A 80 8.53 -3.93 3.19
C ARG A 80 7.73 -3.17 4.26
N THR A 81 6.98 -2.15 3.86
CA THR A 81 6.16 -1.34 4.79
C THR A 81 5.09 -2.18 5.45
N ARG A 82 4.41 -3.03 4.71
CA ARG A 82 3.35 -3.91 5.20
C ARG A 82 3.90 -4.98 6.15
N ILE A 83 4.97 -5.69 5.76
CA ILE A 83 5.64 -6.69 6.61
C ILE A 83 6.13 -6.05 7.91
N TYR A 84 6.74 -4.85 7.83
CA TYR A 84 7.19 -4.13 9.01
C TYR A 84 6.02 -3.77 9.93
N ALA A 85 4.90 -3.31 9.38
CA ALA A 85 3.69 -2.98 10.15
C ALA A 85 3.12 -4.22 10.85
N ALA A 86 3.04 -5.38 10.17
CA ALA A 86 2.59 -6.64 10.73
C ALA A 86 3.49 -7.12 11.88
N MET A 87 4.81 -7.07 11.70
CA MET A 87 5.77 -7.49 12.74
C MET A 87 5.79 -6.52 13.93
N ARG A 88 5.66 -5.24 13.70
CA ARG A 88 5.53 -4.24 14.75
C ARG A 88 4.23 -4.46 15.54
N TRP A 89 3.12 -4.64 14.86
CA TRP A 89 1.85 -4.97 15.49
C TRP A 89 1.95 -6.23 16.36
N LYS A 90 2.63 -7.28 15.87
CA LYS A 90 2.92 -8.50 16.62
C LYS A 90 3.68 -8.21 17.91
N ALA A 91 4.74 -7.42 17.82
CA ALA A 91 5.56 -7.06 18.98
C ALA A 91 4.79 -6.24 20.02
N GLU A 92 3.85 -5.40 19.57
CA GLU A 92 3.05 -4.55 20.45
C GLU A 92 1.84 -5.28 21.07
N ASN A 93 1.26 -6.27 20.39
CA ASN A 93 -0.03 -6.88 20.75
C ASN A 93 0.03 -8.36 21.10
N GLN A 94 1.14 -9.07 20.82
CA GLN A 94 1.28 -10.50 21.12
C GLN A 94 2.51 -10.76 21.99
N CYS A 95 2.30 -11.51 23.06
CA CYS A 95 3.41 -11.96 23.92
C CYS A 95 4.15 -13.15 23.31
N ALA A 96 5.46 -13.22 23.53
CA ALA A 96 6.27 -14.35 23.13
C ALA A 96 5.68 -15.66 23.74
N GLY A 97 5.16 -16.53 22.90
CA GLY A 97 4.61 -17.83 23.30
C GLY A 97 3.10 -18.03 23.15
N ASN A 98 2.31 -16.97 22.93
CA ASN A 98 0.87 -17.06 22.69
C ASN A 98 0.44 -16.20 21.49
N ALA A 99 0.22 -16.86 20.36
CA ALA A 99 -0.15 -16.20 19.11
C ALA A 99 -1.52 -15.47 19.12
N VAL A 100 -2.32 -15.61 20.18
CA VAL A 100 -3.72 -15.15 20.22
C VAL A 100 -4.04 -14.26 21.44
N ALA A 101 -3.19 -14.20 22.45
CA ALA A 101 -3.46 -13.41 23.65
C ALA A 101 -2.80 -12.03 23.60
N PRO A 102 -3.51 -10.92 23.90
CA PRO A 102 -2.90 -9.61 24.04
C PRO A 102 -1.93 -9.60 25.24
N CYS A 103 -0.81 -8.90 25.08
CA CYS A 103 0.08 -8.64 26.21
C CYS A 103 -0.63 -7.73 27.20
N VAL A 104 -1.04 -8.26 28.34
CA VAL A 104 -1.48 -7.45 29.47
C VAL A 104 -0.21 -6.83 30.09
N ARG A 105 -0.09 -5.50 29.98
CA ARG A 105 0.89 -4.72 30.73
C ARG A 105 0.37 -4.40 32.11
#